data_97d77f222024f3b3aa6185f71efe6917
#
_entry.id   97d77f222024f3b3aa6185f71efe6917
#
_cell.length_a   1.000
_cell.length_b   1.000
_cell.length_c   1.000
_cell.angle_alpha   90.00
_cell.angle_beta   90.00
_cell.angle_gamma   90.00
#
_symmetry.space_group_name_H-M   'P 1'
#
loop_
_entity.id
_entity.type
_entity.pdbx_description
1 polymer ?
#
loop_
_entity_poly.entity_id
_entity_poly.type
_entity_poly.pdbx_seq_one_letter_code
_entity_poly.pdbx_strand_id
1 'polypeptide(L)'
;QPIIIDDLSNSKKNVISRLEKLCKQKIPFYNINCTNEKEMLNERLWKNIKGVIHFAAHKSVAESVKYPKKYFSNNVGSTEVILKIMNHYEIENLVFSSSCAVYGEPDKLPVTENSPIKKPTSPYALTKQKCEEIIEKSNLTNYAILRYFNPIGAHKSGLIGELPNKKPNNLVPLISKSIKEK
;
A
#
# COMPACT_ATOMS: atom_id res chain seq x y z
N GLN A 1 -10.39 -11.18 -12.99
CA GLN A 1 -10.93 -11.13 -11.63
C GLN A 1 -9.79 -10.83 -10.66
N PRO A 2 -9.94 -9.85 -9.73
CA PRO A 2 -8.93 -9.60 -8.71
C PRO A 2 -8.91 -10.72 -7.67
N ILE A 3 -7.73 -10.93 -7.07
CA ILE A 3 -7.57 -11.63 -5.79
C ILE A 3 -7.01 -10.65 -4.77
N ILE A 4 -7.28 -10.88 -3.49
CA ILE A 4 -6.80 -10.04 -2.40
C ILE A 4 -5.90 -10.87 -1.48
N ILE A 5 -4.72 -10.34 -1.21
CA ILE A 5 -3.77 -10.85 -0.21
C ILE A 5 -3.59 -9.77 0.86
N ASP A 6 -3.88 -10.07 2.12
CA ASP A 6 -3.79 -9.14 3.25
C ASP A 6 -3.68 -9.92 4.55
N ASP A 7 -2.80 -9.52 5.46
CA ASP A 7 -2.60 -10.19 6.76
C ASP A 7 -3.59 -9.71 7.84
N LEU A 8 -4.46 -8.77 7.50
CA LEU A 8 -5.44 -8.15 8.39
C LEU A 8 -4.85 -7.45 9.63
N SER A 9 -3.54 -7.15 9.61
CA SER A 9 -2.86 -6.49 10.75
C SER A 9 -3.37 -5.07 10.99
N ASN A 10 -3.86 -4.38 9.95
CA ASN A 10 -4.41 -3.03 10.04
C ASN A 10 -5.77 -2.87 9.30
N SER A 11 -6.37 -3.97 8.87
CA SER A 11 -7.67 -4.02 8.17
C SER A 11 -8.65 -4.96 8.87
N LYS A 12 -9.86 -5.10 8.34
CA LYS A 12 -10.90 -5.98 8.88
C LYS A 12 -11.47 -6.88 7.79
N LYS A 13 -11.63 -8.16 8.08
CA LYS A 13 -12.15 -9.16 7.14
C LYS A 13 -13.52 -8.79 6.54
N ASN A 14 -14.34 -8.03 7.25
CA ASN A 14 -15.65 -7.60 6.74
C ASN A 14 -15.58 -6.65 5.54
N VAL A 15 -14.40 -6.07 5.25
CA VAL A 15 -14.18 -5.27 4.03
C VAL A 15 -14.37 -6.15 2.79
N ILE A 16 -13.92 -7.41 2.84
CA ILE A 16 -14.05 -8.35 1.70
C ILE A 16 -15.52 -8.56 1.34
N SER A 17 -16.38 -8.87 2.32
CA SER A 17 -17.82 -9.08 2.07
C SER A 17 -18.52 -7.82 1.54
N ARG A 18 -18.05 -6.62 1.92
CA ARG A 18 -18.55 -5.35 1.39
C ARG A 18 -18.11 -5.12 -0.06
N LEU A 19 -16.87 -5.47 -0.40
CA LEU A 19 -16.36 -5.44 -1.77
C LEU A 19 -17.13 -6.41 -2.65
N GLU A 20 -17.35 -7.65 -2.20
CA GLU A 20 -18.14 -8.65 -2.93
C GLU A 20 -19.57 -8.17 -3.22
N LYS A 21 -20.20 -7.49 -2.26
CA LYS A 21 -21.54 -6.87 -2.48
C LYS A 21 -21.49 -5.80 -3.56
N LEU A 22 -20.48 -4.94 -3.57
CA LEU A 22 -20.32 -3.88 -4.57
C LEU A 22 -20.04 -4.42 -5.96
N CYS A 23 -19.15 -5.39 -6.05
CA CYS A 23 -18.74 -6.00 -7.31
C CYS A 23 -19.73 -7.06 -7.81
N LYS A 24 -20.71 -7.45 -6.97
CA LYS A 24 -21.68 -8.54 -7.24
C LYS A 24 -21.01 -9.87 -7.63
N GLN A 25 -19.84 -10.14 -7.10
CA GLN A 25 -19.06 -11.36 -7.36
C GLN A 25 -18.20 -11.74 -6.17
N LYS A 26 -17.85 -13.02 -6.05
CA LYS A 26 -16.90 -13.50 -5.07
C LYS A 26 -15.49 -13.02 -5.40
N ILE A 27 -14.75 -12.63 -4.36
CA ILE A 27 -13.36 -12.20 -4.48
C ILE A 27 -12.50 -13.18 -3.68
N PRO A 28 -11.61 -13.97 -4.30
CA PRO A 28 -10.67 -14.81 -3.59
C PRO A 28 -9.83 -13.96 -2.62
N PHE A 29 -9.78 -14.39 -1.37
CA PHE A 29 -9.03 -13.72 -0.31
C PHE A 29 -8.08 -14.71 0.37
N TYR A 30 -6.84 -14.30 0.52
CA TYR A 30 -5.79 -15.06 1.19
C TYR A 30 -5.24 -14.24 2.35
N ASN A 31 -5.34 -14.80 3.56
CA ASN A 31 -4.79 -14.19 4.77
C ASN A 31 -3.31 -14.54 4.88
N ILE A 32 -2.47 -13.76 4.20
CA ILE A 32 -1.02 -13.98 4.11
C ILE A 32 -0.30 -12.66 4.34
N ASN A 33 0.76 -12.69 5.14
CA ASN A 33 1.69 -11.57 5.25
C ASN A 33 2.60 -11.52 4.03
N CYS A 34 2.57 -10.40 3.29
CA CYS A 34 3.35 -10.24 2.05
C CYS A 34 4.88 -10.32 2.26
N THR A 35 5.38 -10.30 3.51
CA THR A 35 6.80 -10.54 3.81
C THR A 35 7.15 -12.02 3.96
N ASN A 36 6.14 -12.90 4.02
CA ASN A 36 6.34 -14.34 4.14
C ASN A 36 6.53 -14.97 2.75
N GLU A 37 7.77 -14.97 2.28
CA GLU A 37 8.14 -15.48 0.96
C GLU A 37 7.66 -16.93 0.74
N LYS A 38 7.73 -17.79 1.78
CA LYS A 38 7.30 -19.20 1.67
C LYS A 38 5.80 -19.34 1.39
N GLU A 39 4.96 -18.56 2.07
CA GLU A 39 3.51 -18.57 1.82
C GLU A 39 3.16 -17.91 0.50
N MET A 40 3.91 -16.86 0.12
CA MET A 40 3.74 -16.15 -1.14
C MET A 40 4.15 -17.00 -2.36
N LEU A 41 5.07 -17.96 -2.24
CA LEU A 41 5.47 -18.90 -3.30
C LEU A 41 4.41 -19.98 -3.60
N ASN A 42 3.18 -19.82 -3.15
CA ASN A 42 2.09 -20.76 -3.44
C ASN A 42 1.57 -20.56 -4.87
N GLU A 43 1.84 -21.52 -5.75
CA GLU A 43 1.46 -21.48 -7.18
C GLU A 43 -0.01 -21.15 -7.41
N ARG A 44 -0.92 -21.60 -6.53
CA ARG A 44 -2.36 -21.35 -6.67
C ARG A 44 -2.72 -19.86 -6.59
N LEU A 45 -1.88 -19.04 -5.96
CA LEU A 45 -2.10 -17.58 -5.86
C LEU A 45 -1.82 -16.89 -7.19
N TRP A 46 -0.84 -17.37 -7.95
CA TRP A 46 -0.24 -16.65 -9.07
C TRP A 46 -0.64 -17.15 -10.44
N LYS A 47 -1.36 -18.30 -10.48
CA LYS A 47 -1.84 -18.86 -11.74
C LYS A 47 -2.74 -17.86 -12.47
N ASN A 48 -2.37 -17.52 -13.71
CA ASN A 48 -3.07 -16.57 -14.58
C ASN A 48 -3.11 -15.11 -14.07
N ILE A 49 -2.27 -14.73 -13.10
CA ILE A 49 -2.13 -13.33 -12.68
C ILE A 49 -1.39 -12.55 -13.77
N LYS A 50 -1.94 -11.38 -14.14
CA LYS A 50 -1.40 -10.51 -15.19
C LYS A 50 -0.67 -9.30 -14.65
N GLY A 51 -0.85 -9.01 -13.37
CA GLY A 51 -0.20 -7.86 -12.72
C GLY A 51 -0.52 -7.80 -11.25
N VAL A 52 0.25 -7.00 -10.54
CA VAL A 52 0.15 -6.78 -9.10
C VAL A 52 -0.13 -5.32 -8.82
N ILE A 53 -1.07 -5.05 -7.91
CA ILE A 53 -1.28 -3.73 -7.30
C ILE A 53 -0.82 -3.84 -5.85
N HIS A 54 0.33 -3.26 -5.54
CA HIS A 54 0.95 -3.39 -4.22
C HIS A 54 0.61 -2.21 -3.31
N PHE A 55 -0.39 -2.39 -2.45
CA PHE A 55 -0.81 -1.43 -1.42
C PHE A 55 -0.35 -1.82 0.00
N ALA A 56 0.08 -3.06 0.21
CA ALA A 56 0.41 -3.56 1.53
C ALA A 56 1.59 -2.80 2.15
N ALA A 57 1.32 -2.00 3.17
CA ALA A 57 2.33 -1.22 3.89
C ALA A 57 1.81 -0.69 5.22
N HIS A 58 2.70 -0.47 6.19
CA HIS A 58 2.44 0.44 7.30
C HIS A 58 2.56 1.89 6.82
N LYS A 59 1.61 2.77 7.16
CA LYS A 59 1.51 4.13 6.61
C LYS A 59 1.62 5.28 7.64
N SER A 60 1.67 5.00 8.94
CA SER A 60 1.71 6.04 9.97
C SER A 60 3.11 6.63 10.12
N VAL A 61 3.28 7.91 9.77
CA VAL A 61 4.55 8.63 9.93
C VAL A 61 4.99 8.62 11.40
N ALA A 62 4.11 8.97 12.34
CA ALA A 62 4.43 9.01 13.77
C ALA A 62 4.84 7.62 14.33
N GLU A 63 4.14 6.55 13.92
CA GLU A 63 4.50 5.19 14.34
C GLU A 63 5.85 4.77 13.73
N SER A 64 6.19 5.22 12.52
CA SER A 64 7.47 4.90 11.88
C SER A 64 8.67 5.45 12.64
N VAL A 65 8.53 6.65 13.23
CA VAL A 65 9.58 7.25 14.07
C VAL A 65 9.81 6.42 15.33
N LYS A 66 8.72 5.90 15.91
CA LYS A 66 8.78 5.09 17.12
C LYS A 66 9.29 3.66 16.87
N TYR A 67 8.95 3.09 15.73
CA TYR A 67 9.27 1.69 15.38
C TYR A 67 9.86 1.56 13.96
N PRO A 68 11.03 2.18 13.66
CA PRO A 68 11.57 2.23 12.31
C PRO A 68 11.84 0.84 11.72
N LYS A 69 12.38 -0.09 12.50
CA LYS A 69 12.66 -1.46 12.07
C LYS A 69 11.41 -2.18 11.57
N LYS A 70 10.28 -2.01 12.26
CA LYS A 70 8.98 -2.57 11.85
C LYS A 70 8.59 -2.10 10.45
N TYR A 71 8.78 -0.81 10.17
CA TYR A 71 8.46 -0.22 8.86
C TYR A 71 9.37 -0.72 7.76
N PHE A 72 10.67 -0.81 8.02
CA PHE A 72 11.61 -1.39 7.05
C PHE A 72 11.29 -2.85 6.75
N SER A 73 11.18 -3.71 7.76
CA SER A 73 10.88 -5.12 7.57
C SER A 73 9.58 -5.35 6.81
N ASN A 74 8.54 -4.56 7.11
CA ASN A 74 7.25 -4.72 6.45
C ASN A 74 7.24 -4.10 5.05
N ASN A 75 7.54 -2.81 4.92
CA ASN A 75 7.31 -2.08 3.67
C ASN A 75 8.35 -2.45 2.60
N VAL A 76 9.63 -2.46 2.97
CA VAL A 76 10.70 -2.85 2.04
C VAL A 76 10.67 -4.35 1.82
N GLY A 77 10.58 -5.16 2.89
CA GLY A 77 10.55 -6.61 2.78
C GLY A 77 9.38 -7.14 1.94
N SER A 78 8.17 -6.58 2.08
CA SER A 78 7.04 -6.99 1.22
C SER A 78 7.28 -6.62 -0.25
N THR A 79 7.89 -5.48 -0.54
CA THR A 79 8.23 -5.09 -1.92
C THR A 79 9.26 -6.04 -2.52
N GLU A 80 10.31 -6.41 -1.77
CA GLU A 80 11.31 -7.36 -2.21
C GLU A 80 10.70 -8.74 -2.49
N VAL A 81 9.83 -9.23 -1.60
CA VAL A 81 9.14 -10.52 -1.80
C VAL A 81 8.23 -10.46 -3.04
N ILE A 82 7.43 -9.41 -3.20
CA ILE A 82 6.57 -9.25 -4.38
C ILE A 82 7.37 -9.26 -5.67
N LEU A 83 8.50 -8.57 -5.74
CA LEU A 83 9.35 -8.57 -6.94
C LEU A 83 9.95 -9.94 -7.24
N LYS A 84 10.38 -10.69 -6.21
CA LYS A 84 10.83 -12.07 -6.38
C LYS A 84 9.73 -12.98 -6.93
N ILE A 85 8.51 -12.85 -6.38
CA ILE A 85 7.34 -13.61 -6.82
C ILE A 85 6.99 -13.26 -8.28
N MET A 86 6.96 -11.98 -8.61
CA MET A 86 6.68 -11.52 -9.97
C MET A 86 7.70 -12.07 -10.97
N ASN A 87 8.98 -12.03 -10.61
CA ASN A 87 10.03 -12.63 -11.44
C ASN A 87 9.88 -14.16 -11.57
N HIS A 88 9.55 -14.86 -10.49
CA HIS A 88 9.39 -16.33 -10.48
C HIS A 88 8.21 -16.79 -11.34
N TYR A 89 7.10 -16.02 -11.36
CA TYR A 89 5.88 -16.35 -12.12
C TYR A 89 5.74 -15.56 -13.43
N GLU A 90 6.80 -14.89 -13.87
CA GLU A 90 6.84 -14.09 -15.11
C GLU A 90 5.70 -13.06 -15.20
N ILE A 91 5.43 -12.36 -14.06
CA ILE A 91 4.42 -11.31 -13.98
C ILE A 91 5.10 -9.97 -14.24
N GLU A 92 4.76 -9.28 -15.30
CA GLU A 92 5.49 -8.10 -15.79
C GLU A 92 4.88 -6.77 -15.35
N ASN A 93 3.63 -6.74 -14.85
CA ASN A 93 2.93 -5.48 -14.60
C ASN A 93 2.81 -5.20 -13.10
N LEU A 94 3.32 -4.05 -12.65
CA LEU A 94 3.24 -3.60 -11.26
C LEU A 94 2.65 -2.20 -11.15
N VAL A 95 1.67 -2.01 -10.26
CA VAL A 95 1.29 -0.70 -9.75
C VAL A 95 1.69 -0.64 -8.28
N PHE A 96 2.57 0.30 -7.95
CA PHE A 96 3.07 0.47 -6.59
C PHE A 96 2.50 1.73 -5.93
N SER A 97 1.94 1.55 -4.73
CA SER A 97 1.48 2.65 -3.89
C SER A 97 2.66 3.30 -3.15
N SER A 98 3.20 4.35 -3.73
CA SER A 98 4.16 5.22 -3.06
C SER A 98 3.46 6.38 -2.33
N SER A 99 4.19 7.44 -2.00
CA SER A 99 3.71 8.56 -1.22
C SER A 99 4.41 9.86 -1.60
N CYS A 100 3.73 10.99 -1.50
CA CYS A 100 4.34 12.31 -1.61
C CYS A 100 5.47 12.54 -0.57
N ALA A 101 5.50 11.77 0.50
CA ALA A 101 6.56 11.84 1.51
C ALA A 101 7.97 11.59 0.95
N VAL A 102 8.08 10.96 -0.23
CA VAL A 102 9.37 10.75 -0.92
C VAL A 102 10.05 12.06 -1.33
N TYR A 103 9.29 13.12 -1.56
CA TYR A 103 9.86 14.43 -1.92
C TYR A 103 10.59 15.14 -0.77
N GLY A 104 10.39 14.67 0.49
CA GLY A 104 10.95 15.37 1.66
C GLY A 104 10.38 16.77 1.82
N GLU A 105 11.25 17.77 2.01
CA GLU A 105 10.90 19.20 2.03
C GLU A 105 11.23 19.83 0.66
N PRO A 106 10.25 20.01 -0.23
CA PRO A 106 10.48 20.53 -1.57
C PRO A 106 10.80 22.03 -1.54
N ASP A 107 11.69 22.48 -2.45
CA ASP A 107 12.03 23.91 -2.56
C ASP A 107 10.91 24.73 -3.22
N LYS A 108 10.10 24.09 -4.06
CA LYS A 108 9.02 24.73 -4.83
C LYS A 108 7.75 23.95 -4.74
N LEU A 109 6.63 24.66 -4.71
CA LEU A 109 5.27 24.13 -4.77
C LEU A 109 4.54 24.72 -5.98
N PRO A 110 3.64 23.97 -6.62
CA PRO A 110 3.34 22.55 -6.36
C PRO A 110 4.49 21.64 -6.82
N VAL A 111 4.66 20.47 -6.16
CA VAL A 111 5.55 19.43 -6.65
C VAL A 111 4.96 18.74 -7.87
N THR A 112 5.85 18.27 -8.74
CA THR A 112 5.53 17.46 -9.92
C THR A 112 6.35 16.17 -9.88
N GLU A 113 6.10 15.25 -10.79
CA GLU A 113 6.85 14.00 -10.90
C GLU A 113 8.36 14.24 -11.13
N ASN A 114 8.72 15.37 -11.74
CA ASN A 114 10.12 15.79 -11.98
C ASN A 114 10.77 16.52 -10.80
N SER A 115 10.03 16.75 -9.72
CA SER A 115 10.57 17.40 -8.53
C SER A 115 11.63 16.50 -7.86
N PRO A 116 12.78 17.07 -7.39
CA PRO A 116 13.82 16.28 -6.78
C PRO A 116 13.35 15.50 -5.55
N ILE A 117 13.75 14.24 -5.46
CA ILE A 117 13.61 13.45 -4.24
C ILE A 117 14.70 13.90 -3.26
N LYS A 118 14.28 14.42 -2.10
CA LYS A 118 15.17 14.94 -1.08
C LYS A 118 15.32 14.01 0.11
N LYS A 119 16.12 14.44 1.08
CA LYS A 119 16.29 13.71 2.34
C LYS A 119 14.92 13.42 2.96
N PRO A 120 14.64 12.15 3.30
CA PRO A 120 13.36 11.78 3.87
C PRO A 120 13.19 12.37 5.28
N THR A 121 12.02 12.88 5.58
CA THR A 121 11.68 13.49 6.88
C THR A 121 11.22 12.47 7.93
N SER A 122 11.08 11.21 7.54
CA SER A 122 10.65 10.12 8.44
C SER A 122 11.13 8.75 7.95
N PRO A 123 11.20 7.74 8.85
CA PRO A 123 11.46 6.37 8.46
C PRO A 123 10.44 5.83 7.45
N TYR A 124 9.15 6.20 7.56
CA TYR A 124 8.14 5.87 6.55
C TYR A 124 8.53 6.41 5.16
N ALA A 125 8.87 7.70 5.07
CA ALA A 125 9.31 8.31 3.81
C ALA A 125 10.53 7.57 3.24
N LEU A 126 11.51 7.25 4.09
CA LEU A 126 12.70 6.50 3.68
C LEU A 126 12.34 5.09 3.16
N THR A 127 11.38 4.39 3.79
CA THR A 127 10.95 3.08 3.26
C THR A 127 10.32 3.22 1.88
N LYS A 128 9.53 4.27 1.62
CA LYS A 128 8.93 4.50 0.30
C LYS A 128 9.99 4.84 -0.76
N GLN A 129 10.96 5.71 -0.44
CA GLN A 129 12.09 5.96 -1.34
C GLN A 129 12.87 4.67 -1.67
N LYS A 130 13.13 3.82 -0.66
CA LYS A 130 13.81 2.53 -0.86
C LYS A 130 13.00 1.58 -1.73
N CYS A 131 11.68 1.51 -1.55
CA CYS A 131 10.83 0.69 -2.41
C CYS A 131 10.86 1.18 -3.87
N GLU A 132 10.77 2.50 -4.11
CA GLU A 132 10.89 3.07 -5.46
C GLU A 132 12.25 2.69 -6.09
N GLU A 133 13.36 2.88 -5.36
CA GLU A 133 14.71 2.53 -5.82
C GLU A 133 14.83 1.03 -6.19
N ILE A 134 14.25 0.13 -5.39
CA ILE A 134 14.28 -1.31 -5.64
C ILE A 134 13.46 -1.65 -6.89
N ILE A 135 12.29 -1.04 -7.07
CA ILE A 135 11.44 -1.24 -8.25
C ILE A 135 12.14 -0.74 -9.51
N GLU A 136 12.71 0.47 -9.48
CA GLU A 136 13.42 1.07 -10.62
C GLU A 136 14.64 0.26 -11.04
N LYS A 137 15.31 -0.39 -10.07
CA LYS A 137 16.47 -1.28 -10.33
C LYS A 137 16.08 -2.72 -10.68
N SER A 138 14.80 -3.05 -10.61
CA SER A 138 14.33 -4.39 -10.96
C SER A 138 14.29 -4.58 -12.48
N ASN A 139 14.15 -5.85 -12.91
CA ASN A 139 14.01 -6.19 -14.32
C ASN A 139 12.55 -6.07 -14.82
N LEU A 140 11.67 -5.39 -14.07
CA LEU A 140 10.29 -5.19 -14.50
C LEU A 140 10.22 -4.25 -15.68
N THR A 141 9.51 -4.68 -16.72
CA THR A 141 9.28 -3.90 -17.93
C THR A 141 8.16 -2.87 -17.78
N ASN A 142 7.12 -3.21 -17.02
CA ASN A 142 5.93 -2.40 -16.88
C ASN A 142 5.61 -2.10 -15.42
N TYR A 143 5.92 -0.90 -14.97
CA TYR A 143 5.50 -0.47 -13.64
C TYR A 143 5.01 0.97 -13.62
N ALA A 144 4.12 1.26 -12.65
CA ALA A 144 3.68 2.60 -12.32
C ALA A 144 3.85 2.84 -10.82
N ILE A 145 4.55 3.92 -10.47
CA ILE A 145 4.75 4.36 -9.09
C ILE A 145 3.80 5.53 -8.83
N LEU A 146 2.79 5.31 -7.97
CA LEU A 146 1.78 6.31 -7.65
C LEU A 146 2.11 6.99 -6.32
N ARG A 147 2.57 8.24 -6.36
CA ARG A 147 2.92 9.04 -5.18
C ARG A 147 1.69 9.77 -4.63
N TYR A 148 0.92 9.07 -3.80
CA TYR A 148 -0.29 9.62 -3.19
C TYR A 148 0.03 10.73 -2.18
N PHE A 149 -0.78 11.79 -2.18
CA PHE A 149 -0.79 12.83 -1.16
C PHE A 149 -1.75 12.43 -0.03
N ASN A 150 -2.89 13.08 0.09
CA ASN A 150 -3.90 12.78 1.09
C ASN A 150 -5.21 12.43 0.40
N PRO A 151 -5.39 11.19 -0.08
CA PRO A 151 -6.64 10.79 -0.71
C PRO A 151 -7.77 10.86 0.32
N ILE A 152 -8.88 11.46 -0.07
CA ILE A 152 -10.09 11.58 0.75
C ILE A 152 -11.29 11.07 -0.04
N GLY A 153 -12.22 10.46 0.66
CA GLY A 153 -13.47 10.01 0.07
C GLY A 153 -13.95 8.68 0.61
N ALA A 154 -15.16 8.36 0.24
CA ALA A 154 -15.79 7.08 0.49
C ALA A 154 -16.62 6.69 -0.73
N HIS A 155 -16.88 5.40 -0.89
CA HIS A 155 -17.76 4.95 -1.95
C HIS A 155 -19.20 5.43 -1.70
N LYS A 156 -19.90 5.88 -2.75
CA LYS A 156 -21.28 6.43 -2.66
C LYS A 156 -22.30 5.53 -1.97
N SER A 157 -22.05 4.23 -1.93
CA SER A 157 -22.92 3.26 -1.21
C SER A 157 -22.78 3.34 0.31
N GLY A 158 -21.78 4.02 0.86
CA GLY A 158 -21.45 4.00 2.28
C GLY A 158 -20.84 2.69 2.79
N LEU A 159 -20.68 1.67 1.94
CA LEU A 159 -20.14 0.37 2.34
C LEU A 159 -18.62 0.39 2.54
N ILE A 160 -17.91 1.22 1.78
CA ILE A 160 -16.45 1.32 1.79
C ILE A 160 -16.03 2.78 1.97
N GLY A 161 -15.09 2.97 2.87
CA GLY A 161 -14.45 4.23 3.19
C GLY A 161 -13.29 3.99 4.15
N GLU A 162 -12.66 5.03 4.64
CA GLU A 162 -11.59 4.91 5.62
C GLU A 162 -12.17 4.47 6.98
N LEU A 163 -11.78 3.28 7.45
CA LEU A 163 -12.19 2.71 8.72
C LEU A 163 -10.94 2.47 9.59
N PRO A 164 -10.49 3.48 10.34
CA PRO A 164 -9.30 3.32 11.18
C PRO A 164 -9.54 2.31 12.30
N ASN A 165 -8.62 1.36 12.48
CA ASN A 165 -8.65 0.40 13.60
C ASN A 165 -8.27 1.04 14.94
N LYS A 166 -7.63 2.21 14.90
CA LYS A 166 -7.18 3.01 16.04
C LYS A 166 -7.73 4.43 15.92
N LYS A 167 -7.39 5.30 16.86
CA LYS A 167 -7.71 6.73 16.76
C LYS A 167 -7.21 7.26 15.41
N PRO A 168 -8.07 7.91 14.61
CA PRO A 168 -7.67 8.43 13.30
C PRO A 168 -6.60 9.51 13.46
N ASN A 169 -5.61 9.49 12.57
CA ASN A 169 -4.53 10.50 12.53
C ASN A 169 -4.66 11.45 11.33
N ASN A 170 -5.51 11.10 10.35
CA ASN A 170 -5.76 11.94 9.19
C ASN A 170 -6.86 12.96 9.49
N LEU A 171 -6.75 14.15 8.86
CA LEU A 171 -7.63 15.29 9.11
C LEU A 171 -9.12 14.97 8.88
N VAL A 172 -9.46 14.40 7.72
CA VAL A 172 -10.87 14.16 7.35
C VAL A 172 -11.56 13.13 8.27
N PRO A 173 -10.96 11.97 8.59
CA PRO A 173 -11.49 11.06 9.60
C PRO A 173 -11.64 11.69 11.00
N LEU A 174 -10.73 12.57 11.42
CA LEU A 174 -10.84 13.31 12.68
C LEU A 174 -12.05 14.24 12.68
N ILE A 175 -12.22 15.04 11.62
CA ILE A 175 -13.37 15.96 11.47
C ILE A 175 -14.68 15.14 11.47
N SER A 176 -14.73 14.07 10.68
CA SER A 176 -15.93 13.22 10.57
C SER A 176 -16.30 12.60 11.92
N LYS A 177 -15.31 12.21 12.73
CA LYS A 177 -15.54 11.70 14.09
C LYS A 177 -16.07 12.81 15.00
N SER A 178 -15.45 13.98 15.00
CA SER A 178 -15.86 15.12 15.84
C SER A 178 -17.29 15.59 15.55
N ILE A 179 -17.76 15.47 14.31
CA ILE A 179 -19.15 15.78 13.93
C ILE A 179 -20.14 14.76 14.51
N LYS A 180 -19.75 13.47 14.56
CA LYS A 180 -20.61 12.40 15.09
C LYS A 180 -20.71 12.39 16.60
N GLU A 181 -19.73 12.94 17.31
CA GLU A 181 -19.66 12.95 18.77
C GLU A 181 -20.32 14.20 19.38
N LYS A 182 -20.86 15.09 18.54
CA LYS A 182 -21.76 16.22 18.92
C LYS A 182 -23.21 15.81 18.79
#